data_c9bcfee39fcb6484448ea0348d9d42b9
#
_entry.id   c9bcfee39fcb6484448ea0348d9d42b9
#
_cell.length_a   1.000
_cell.length_b   1.000
_cell.length_c   1.000
_cell.angle_alpha   90.00
_cell.angle_beta   90.00
_cell.angle_gamma   90.00
#
_symmetry.space_group_name_H-M   'P 1'
#
loop_
_entity.id
_entity.type
_entity.pdbx_description
1 polymer ?
#
loop_
_entity_poly.entity_id
_entity_poly.type
_entity_poly.pdbx_seq_one_letter_code
_entity_poly.pdbx_strand_id
1 'polypeptide(L)'
;MWKKIGRIALWALGGFAVFLFAIVLYNASWLEAPHGDGKIRLISHRGVHQTFSKEDVGKDTCTADRIHPPTHDLIENTLPSMEAAFAAGADVVELDVHLTPDKVFAVIHDWTVDCRTEGTGVTEELGIDYLKSLDVGYGYTADGGKTYPLRGKGVGLLPTLDDVLTRFPDKQFLVNFKSRRAEEGEALASLIAAHPGWRNAVWSSYGGAEPTEKSIDLIA
;
A
#
# COMPACT_ATOMS: atom_id res chain seq x y z
N MET A 1 5.78 47.21 -41.94
CA MET A 1 6.17 46.66 -40.65
C MET A 1 5.17 45.64 -40.10
N TRP A 2 3.93 45.96 -39.98
CA TRP A 2 2.84 45.07 -39.44
C TRP A 2 2.66 43.74 -40.19
N LYS A 3 2.74 43.71 -41.53
CA LYS A 3 2.62 42.45 -42.30
C LYS A 3 3.78 41.47 -42.08
N LYS A 4 4.98 41.96 -41.74
CA LYS A 4 6.10 41.08 -41.38
C LYS A 4 5.94 40.48 -39.97
N ILE A 5 5.46 41.27 -39.00
CA ILE A 5 5.18 40.83 -37.63
C ILE A 5 4.10 39.77 -37.64
N GLY A 6 2.98 39.97 -38.39
CA GLY A 6 1.94 38.98 -38.50
C GLY A 6 2.40 37.65 -39.10
N ARG A 7 3.31 37.69 -40.11
CA ARG A 7 3.89 36.43 -40.66
C ARG A 7 4.76 35.70 -39.66
N ILE A 8 5.60 36.43 -38.88
CA ILE A 8 6.44 35.83 -37.84
C ILE A 8 5.59 35.20 -36.75
N ALA A 9 4.53 35.90 -36.31
CA ALA A 9 3.61 35.35 -35.33
C ALA A 9 2.90 34.08 -35.83
N LEU A 10 2.50 34.05 -37.11
CA LEU A 10 1.86 32.87 -37.71
C LEU A 10 2.81 31.65 -37.76
N TRP A 11 4.09 31.88 -38.12
CA TRP A 11 5.10 30.83 -38.13
C TRP A 11 5.41 30.32 -36.71
N ALA A 12 5.47 31.22 -35.71
CA ALA A 12 5.67 30.86 -34.32
C ALA A 12 4.52 30.01 -33.76
N LEU A 13 3.26 30.41 -34.06
CA LEU A 13 2.07 29.62 -33.70
C LEU A 13 2.08 28.25 -34.38
N GLY A 14 2.39 28.19 -35.68
CA GLY A 14 2.50 26.92 -36.40
C GLY A 14 3.57 26.00 -35.80
N GLY A 15 4.77 26.54 -35.52
CA GLY A 15 5.83 25.79 -34.86
C GLY A 15 5.45 25.29 -33.47
N PHE A 16 4.77 26.11 -32.67
CA PHE A 16 4.27 25.72 -31.36
C PHE A 16 3.18 24.63 -31.44
N ALA A 17 2.27 24.72 -32.42
CA ALA A 17 1.28 23.67 -32.65
C ALA A 17 1.90 22.34 -33.03
N VAL A 18 2.93 22.33 -33.90
CA VAL A 18 3.69 21.14 -34.28
C VAL A 18 4.41 20.56 -33.08
N PHE A 19 5.02 21.41 -32.24
CA PHE A 19 5.70 20.98 -31.01
C PHE A 19 4.72 20.32 -30.03
N LEU A 20 3.54 20.92 -29.80
CA LEU A 20 2.52 20.31 -28.94
C LEU A 20 2.01 18.97 -29.52
N PHE A 21 1.80 18.91 -30.83
CA PHE A 21 1.40 17.67 -31.49
C PHE A 21 2.47 16.58 -31.34
N ALA A 22 3.74 16.93 -31.47
CA ALA A 22 4.84 15.98 -31.24
C ALA A 22 4.87 15.46 -29.79
N ILE A 23 4.63 16.34 -28.79
CA ILE A 23 4.49 15.91 -27.39
C ILE A 23 3.32 14.95 -27.22
N VAL A 24 2.16 15.26 -27.79
CA VAL A 24 0.97 14.38 -27.72
C VAL A 24 1.28 13.03 -28.36
N LEU A 25 1.92 13.00 -29.51
CA LEU A 25 2.30 11.72 -30.15
C LEU A 25 3.33 10.96 -29.32
N TYR A 26 4.34 11.64 -28.78
CA TYR A 26 5.37 11.00 -27.95
C TYR A 26 4.78 10.34 -26.69
N ASN A 27 3.73 10.94 -26.11
CA ASN A 27 3.06 10.42 -24.93
C ASN A 27 1.81 9.55 -25.27
N ALA A 28 1.55 9.29 -26.54
CA ALA A 28 0.37 8.56 -26.97
C ALA A 28 0.53 7.06 -26.73
N SER A 29 -0.10 6.54 -25.69
CA SER A 29 -0.03 5.11 -25.31
C SER A 29 -0.49 4.13 -26.41
N TRP A 30 -1.31 4.58 -27.36
CA TRP A 30 -1.74 3.76 -28.50
C TRP A 30 -0.66 3.59 -29.60
N LEU A 31 0.43 4.38 -29.56
CA LEU A 31 1.54 4.26 -30.52
C LEU A 31 2.64 3.31 -30.02
N GLU A 32 2.60 2.93 -28.77
CA GLU A 32 3.56 2.04 -28.15
C GLU A 32 2.89 0.71 -27.77
N ALA A 33 3.52 -0.38 -28.17
CA ALA A 33 3.06 -1.70 -27.75
C ALA A 33 3.15 -1.81 -26.21
N PRO A 34 2.18 -2.41 -25.54
CA PRO A 34 2.25 -2.64 -24.11
C PRO A 34 3.56 -3.34 -23.74
N HIS A 35 4.33 -2.72 -22.83
CA HIS A 35 5.51 -3.38 -22.26
C HIS A 35 5.06 -4.53 -21.35
N GLY A 36 5.60 -5.72 -21.58
CA GLY A 36 5.31 -6.90 -20.79
C GLY A 36 4.83 -8.08 -21.61
N ASP A 37 4.56 -9.18 -20.92
CA ASP A 37 4.11 -10.44 -21.52
C ASP A 37 2.59 -10.46 -21.86
N GLY A 38 1.92 -9.34 -21.69
CA GLY A 38 0.47 -9.19 -21.92
C GLY A 38 -0.40 -9.91 -20.89
N LYS A 39 0.19 -10.49 -19.84
CA LYS A 39 -0.56 -11.16 -18.78
C LYS A 39 -1.12 -10.16 -17.79
N ILE A 40 -2.37 -10.33 -17.43
CA ILE A 40 -3.00 -9.60 -16.32
C ILE A 40 -2.39 -10.13 -15.02
N ARG A 41 -1.93 -9.23 -14.16
CA ARG A 41 -1.50 -9.55 -12.80
C ARG A 41 -2.58 -9.14 -11.83
N LEU A 42 -2.93 -10.05 -10.93
CA LEU A 42 -3.93 -9.84 -9.90
C LEU A 42 -3.25 -9.39 -8.61
N ILE A 43 -3.58 -8.17 -8.16
CA ILE A 43 -3.09 -7.62 -6.89
C ILE A 43 -4.20 -7.70 -5.88
N SER A 44 -3.97 -8.39 -4.77
CA SER A 44 -4.89 -8.42 -3.63
C SER A 44 -4.53 -7.29 -2.66
N HIS A 45 -5.49 -6.43 -2.37
CA HIS A 45 -5.34 -5.32 -1.43
C HIS A 45 -5.44 -5.83 0.01
N ARG A 46 -4.35 -5.79 0.78
CA ARG A 46 -4.19 -6.24 2.18
C ARG A 46 -4.50 -7.73 2.41
N GLY A 47 -4.36 -8.56 1.37
CA GLY A 47 -4.81 -9.95 1.43
C GLY A 47 -6.33 -10.08 1.29
N VAL A 48 -6.92 -11.14 1.85
CA VAL A 48 -8.39 -11.28 1.95
C VAL A 48 -8.87 -10.55 3.19
N HIS A 49 -9.78 -9.60 3.02
CA HIS A 49 -10.28 -8.74 4.09
C HIS A 49 -11.81 -8.73 4.17
N GLN A 50 -12.35 -8.24 5.27
CA GLN A 50 -13.79 -8.03 5.43
C GLN A 50 -14.27 -6.95 4.45
N THR A 51 -15.42 -7.18 3.82
CA THR A 51 -16.08 -6.13 3.03
C THR A 51 -16.75 -5.13 3.95
N PHE A 52 -16.83 -3.86 3.52
CA PHE A 52 -17.39 -2.77 4.32
C PHE A 52 -18.15 -1.77 3.46
N SER A 53 -19.00 -0.95 4.09
CA SER A 53 -19.69 0.16 3.41
C SER A 53 -18.68 1.20 2.93
N LYS A 54 -18.78 1.58 1.65
CA LYS A 54 -17.93 2.59 1.03
C LYS A 54 -18.52 4.00 1.09
N GLU A 55 -19.64 4.20 1.75
CA GLU A 55 -20.27 5.52 1.94
C GLU A 55 -19.39 6.35 2.88
N ASP A 56 -19.08 7.57 2.46
CA ASP A 56 -18.31 8.57 3.22
C ASP A 56 -16.96 8.06 3.77
N VAL A 57 -16.28 7.15 3.02
CA VAL A 57 -14.97 6.63 3.40
C VAL A 57 -13.88 7.61 2.97
N GLY A 58 -13.21 8.22 3.96
CA GLY A 58 -11.97 8.97 3.80
C GLY A 58 -10.74 8.11 4.12
N LYS A 59 -9.57 8.71 3.95
CA LYS A 59 -8.28 8.03 4.17
C LYS A 59 -8.05 7.53 5.61
N ASP A 60 -8.66 8.21 6.58
CA ASP A 60 -8.51 7.92 8.02
C ASP A 60 -9.78 7.27 8.62
N THR A 61 -10.71 6.83 7.77
CA THR A 61 -11.95 6.20 8.22
C THR A 61 -11.67 4.81 8.76
N CYS A 62 -12.12 4.55 9.99
CA CYS A 62 -12.15 3.19 10.53
C CYS A 62 -13.09 2.30 9.69
N THR A 63 -12.57 1.31 9.02
CA THR A 63 -13.37 0.39 8.21
C THR A 63 -13.82 -0.84 9.00
N ALA A 64 -13.22 -1.10 10.16
CA ALA A 64 -13.61 -2.21 11.04
C ALA A 64 -14.97 -2.00 11.70
N ASP A 65 -15.36 -0.74 11.97
CA ASP A 65 -16.63 -0.42 12.65
C ASP A 65 -17.87 -0.44 11.73
N ARG A 66 -17.68 -0.73 10.44
CA ARG A 66 -18.73 -0.70 9.40
C ARG A 66 -18.66 -1.86 8.40
N ILE A 67 -18.14 -3.01 8.83
CA ILE A 67 -18.10 -4.19 7.96
C ILE A 67 -19.50 -4.66 7.60
N HIS A 68 -19.62 -5.33 6.46
CA HIS A 68 -20.82 -6.14 6.19
C HIS A 68 -20.80 -7.40 7.07
N PRO A 69 -21.94 -8.08 7.24
CA PRO A 69 -21.95 -9.36 7.96
C PRO A 69 -20.84 -10.28 7.45
N PRO A 70 -19.92 -10.74 8.32
CA PRO A 70 -18.75 -11.49 7.90
C PRO A 70 -19.12 -12.86 7.34
N THR A 71 -18.46 -13.25 6.26
CA THR A 71 -18.58 -14.58 5.64
C THR A 71 -17.36 -15.46 5.90
N HIS A 72 -16.32 -14.93 6.53
CA HIS A 72 -15.08 -15.59 6.92
C HIS A 72 -14.44 -14.86 8.10
N ASP A 73 -13.42 -15.45 8.71
CA ASP A 73 -12.69 -14.89 9.86
C ASP A 73 -11.36 -14.22 9.51
N LEU A 74 -11.07 -14.06 8.21
CA LEU A 74 -9.79 -13.45 7.78
C LEU A 74 -9.78 -11.96 8.07
N ILE A 75 -8.62 -11.49 8.55
CA ILE A 75 -8.35 -10.10 8.92
C ILE A 75 -7.26 -9.56 8.00
N GLU A 76 -7.44 -8.37 7.43
CA GLU A 76 -6.48 -7.72 6.54
C GLU A 76 -5.08 -7.60 7.15
N ASN A 77 -4.06 -7.53 6.30
CA ASN A 77 -2.67 -7.35 6.72
C ASN A 77 -2.13 -8.45 7.67
N THR A 78 -2.73 -9.64 7.65
CA THR A 78 -2.27 -10.81 8.43
C THR A 78 -1.76 -11.92 7.54
N LEU A 79 -0.87 -12.78 8.06
CA LEU A 79 -0.35 -13.92 7.29
C LEU A 79 -1.46 -14.85 6.76
N PRO A 80 -2.50 -15.22 7.55
CA PRO A 80 -3.61 -16.03 7.04
C PRO A 80 -4.38 -15.37 5.88
N SER A 81 -4.56 -14.04 5.91
CA SER A 81 -5.26 -13.33 4.84
C SER A 81 -4.44 -13.29 3.54
N MET A 82 -3.12 -13.14 3.64
CA MET A 82 -2.20 -13.19 2.51
C MET A 82 -2.15 -14.59 1.89
N GLU A 83 -2.06 -15.64 2.73
CA GLU A 83 -2.09 -17.02 2.28
C GLU A 83 -3.38 -17.33 1.51
N ALA A 84 -4.53 -16.90 2.03
CA ALA A 84 -5.82 -17.06 1.35
C ALA A 84 -5.88 -16.30 0.01
N ALA A 85 -5.30 -15.10 -0.07
CA ALA A 85 -5.23 -14.33 -1.31
C ALA A 85 -4.40 -15.04 -2.38
N PHE A 86 -3.22 -15.56 -2.03
CA PHE A 86 -2.39 -16.35 -2.94
C PHE A 86 -3.08 -17.64 -3.36
N ALA A 87 -3.76 -18.32 -2.44
CA ALA A 87 -4.54 -19.53 -2.76
C ALA A 87 -5.71 -19.24 -3.71
N ALA A 88 -6.28 -18.04 -3.65
CA ALA A 88 -7.31 -17.57 -4.57
C ALA A 88 -6.76 -17.10 -5.94
N GLY A 89 -5.44 -17.11 -6.15
CA GLY A 89 -4.80 -16.79 -7.43
C GLY A 89 -4.25 -15.36 -7.53
N ALA A 90 -4.08 -14.64 -6.43
CA ALA A 90 -3.36 -13.37 -6.46
C ALA A 90 -1.89 -13.59 -6.84
N ASP A 91 -1.37 -12.76 -7.75
CA ASP A 91 0.05 -12.74 -8.13
C ASP A 91 0.88 -11.94 -7.13
N VAL A 92 0.28 -10.87 -6.60
CA VAL A 92 0.90 -9.92 -5.67
C VAL A 92 -0.08 -9.63 -4.54
N VAL A 93 0.40 -9.51 -3.32
CA VAL A 93 -0.39 -8.95 -2.21
C VAL A 93 0.17 -7.56 -1.88
N GLU A 94 -0.70 -6.58 -1.87
CA GLU A 94 -0.41 -5.27 -1.32
C GLU A 94 -0.59 -5.33 0.20
N LEU A 95 0.29 -4.67 0.94
CA LEU A 95 0.25 -4.56 2.39
C LEU A 95 0.74 -3.20 2.85
N ASP A 96 0.19 -2.74 3.98
CA ASP A 96 0.53 -1.45 4.57
C ASP A 96 1.56 -1.61 5.68
N VAL A 97 2.54 -0.70 5.74
CA VAL A 97 3.57 -0.73 6.78
C VAL A 97 3.73 0.59 7.50
N HIS A 98 3.98 0.51 8.80
CA HIS A 98 4.45 1.59 9.66
C HIS A 98 5.80 1.23 10.26
N LEU A 99 6.77 2.15 10.19
CA LEU A 99 8.07 1.97 10.85
C LEU A 99 7.96 2.36 12.32
N THR A 100 8.13 1.38 13.21
CA THR A 100 8.10 1.56 14.66
C THR A 100 9.37 2.26 15.18
N PRO A 101 9.38 2.73 16.45
CA PRO A 101 10.59 3.25 17.08
C PRO A 101 11.73 2.22 17.13
N ASP A 102 11.40 0.93 17.16
CA ASP A 102 12.35 -0.19 17.16
C ASP A 102 12.98 -0.45 15.78
N LYS A 103 12.64 0.38 14.76
CA LYS A 103 13.07 0.25 13.37
C LYS A 103 12.61 -1.06 12.71
N VAL A 104 11.47 -1.56 13.13
CA VAL A 104 10.78 -2.73 12.56
C VAL A 104 9.53 -2.27 11.83
N PHE A 105 9.24 -2.83 10.67
CA PHE A 105 8.01 -2.54 9.95
C PHE A 105 6.87 -3.39 10.50
N ALA A 106 5.92 -2.75 11.18
CA ALA A 106 4.65 -3.34 11.56
C ALA A 106 3.70 -3.34 10.36
N VAL A 107 3.08 -4.47 10.06
CA VAL A 107 2.15 -4.60 8.92
C VAL A 107 0.73 -4.33 9.39
N ILE A 108 0.30 -3.09 9.26
CA ILE A 108 -1.02 -2.57 9.65
C ILE A 108 -1.33 -1.30 8.87
N HIS A 109 -2.63 -1.06 8.55
CA HIS A 109 -3.02 0.12 7.77
C HIS A 109 -3.14 1.39 8.61
N ASP A 110 -3.74 1.30 9.79
CA ASP A 110 -4.28 2.46 10.49
C ASP A 110 -3.18 3.27 11.21
N TRP A 111 -3.33 4.60 11.21
CA TRP A 111 -2.42 5.52 11.89
C TRP A 111 -2.45 5.38 13.41
N THR A 112 -3.57 4.94 13.95
CA THR A 112 -3.73 4.63 15.37
C THR A 112 -4.29 3.22 15.51
N VAL A 113 -3.96 2.55 16.61
CA VAL A 113 -4.44 1.18 16.85
C VAL A 113 -5.85 1.10 17.42
N ASP A 114 -6.43 2.24 17.80
CA ASP A 114 -7.68 2.39 18.58
C ASP A 114 -8.91 1.77 17.90
N CYS A 115 -8.95 1.80 16.58
CA CYS A 115 -10.11 1.32 15.83
C CYS A 115 -10.21 -0.20 15.79
N ARG A 116 -9.09 -0.87 15.54
CA ARG A 116 -9.07 -2.32 15.23
C ARG A 116 -8.71 -3.18 16.43
N THR A 117 -8.07 -2.57 17.44
CA THR A 117 -7.52 -3.31 18.58
C THR A 117 -8.11 -2.78 19.89
N GLU A 118 -7.83 -3.46 20.99
CA GLU A 118 -8.09 -2.97 22.34
C GLU A 118 -7.07 -1.94 22.82
N GLY A 119 -5.97 -1.75 22.06
CA GLY A 119 -4.93 -0.78 22.38
C GLY A 119 -5.31 0.64 21.99
N THR A 120 -4.47 1.60 22.38
CA THR A 120 -4.62 3.03 22.03
C THR A 120 -3.28 3.62 21.66
N GLY A 121 -3.28 4.60 20.76
CA GLY A 121 -2.10 5.37 20.41
C GLY A 121 -1.72 5.31 18.93
N VAL A 122 -0.75 6.14 18.56
CA VAL A 122 -0.22 6.24 17.20
C VAL A 122 0.65 5.03 16.91
N THR A 123 0.35 4.31 15.84
CA THR A 123 1.04 3.07 15.45
C THR A 123 2.56 3.24 15.39
N GLU A 124 3.03 4.34 14.82
CA GLU A 124 4.46 4.65 14.65
C GLU A 124 5.19 5.06 15.95
N GLU A 125 4.46 5.27 17.04
CA GLU A 125 5.01 5.60 18.37
C GLU A 125 5.03 4.40 19.30
N LEU A 126 4.46 3.26 18.90
CA LEU A 126 4.36 2.03 19.67
C LEU A 126 5.44 1.03 19.29
N GLY A 127 6.03 0.36 20.29
CA GLY A 127 7.02 -0.69 20.08
C GLY A 127 6.40 -1.94 19.49
N ILE A 128 7.19 -2.68 18.69
CA ILE A 128 6.70 -3.85 17.93
C ILE A 128 6.14 -4.95 18.83
N ASP A 129 6.73 -5.19 19.99
CA ASP A 129 6.26 -6.23 20.92
C ASP A 129 4.85 -5.92 21.46
N TYR A 130 4.58 -4.64 21.76
CA TYR A 130 3.25 -4.20 22.13
C TYR A 130 2.25 -4.37 20.99
N LEU A 131 2.59 -3.91 19.79
CA LEU A 131 1.74 -4.06 18.59
C LEU A 131 1.40 -5.53 18.33
N LYS A 132 2.37 -6.44 18.42
CA LYS A 132 2.17 -7.90 18.24
C LYS A 132 1.31 -8.54 19.34
N SER A 133 1.20 -7.92 20.49
CA SER A 133 0.35 -8.42 21.61
C SER A 133 -1.13 -8.09 21.43
N LEU A 134 -1.47 -7.14 20.56
CA LEU A 134 -2.82 -6.65 20.36
C LEU A 134 -3.69 -7.63 19.54
N ASP A 135 -5.00 -7.58 19.78
CA ASP A 135 -6.00 -8.27 18.97
C ASP A 135 -6.43 -7.39 17.78
N VAL A 136 -5.86 -7.61 16.61
CA VAL A 136 -6.23 -6.86 15.38
C VAL A 136 -7.65 -7.17 14.87
N GLY A 137 -8.38 -8.07 15.51
CA GLY A 137 -9.79 -8.39 15.25
C GLY A 137 -10.78 -7.73 16.20
N TYR A 138 -10.31 -7.01 17.22
CA TYR A 138 -11.09 -6.55 18.37
C TYR A 138 -12.25 -5.62 18.01
N GLY A 139 -12.02 -4.66 17.10
CA GLY A 139 -12.97 -3.59 16.77
C GLY A 139 -13.96 -3.92 15.64
N TYR A 140 -13.88 -5.08 15.01
CA TYR A 140 -14.72 -5.41 13.86
C TYR A 140 -16.20 -5.64 14.24
N THR A 141 -17.10 -4.82 13.67
CA THR A 141 -18.54 -4.89 13.90
C THR A 141 -19.33 -4.58 12.62
N ALA A 142 -20.45 -5.31 12.45
CA ALA A 142 -21.38 -5.13 11.33
C ALA A 142 -22.70 -4.46 11.75
N ASP A 143 -22.90 -4.21 13.03
CA ASP A 143 -24.19 -3.80 13.62
C ASP A 143 -24.08 -2.60 14.58
N GLY A 144 -23.04 -1.77 14.37
CA GLY A 144 -22.82 -0.56 15.16
C GLY A 144 -22.35 -0.84 16.58
N GLY A 145 -21.57 -1.89 16.77
CA GLY A 145 -20.96 -2.21 18.06
C GLY A 145 -21.81 -3.08 19.00
N LYS A 146 -22.87 -3.71 18.50
CA LYS A 146 -23.67 -4.65 19.30
C LYS A 146 -22.98 -6.01 19.40
N THR A 147 -22.33 -6.44 18.32
CA THR A 147 -21.52 -7.67 18.28
C THR A 147 -20.16 -7.42 17.63
N TYR A 148 -19.18 -8.23 18.02
CA TYR A 148 -17.81 -8.16 17.53
C TYR A 148 -17.33 -9.56 17.10
N PRO A 149 -17.64 -9.98 15.87
CA PRO A 149 -17.47 -11.37 15.43
C PRO A 149 -16.03 -11.84 15.30
N LEU A 150 -15.06 -10.91 15.19
CA LEU A 150 -13.65 -11.23 15.05
C LEU A 150 -12.83 -10.99 16.33
N ARG A 151 -13.45 -10.48 17.38
CA ARG A 151 -12.79 -10.24 18.68
C ARG A 151 -12.23 -11.53 19.25
N GLY A 152 -10.97 -11.50 19.66
CA GLY A 152 -10.21 -12.66 20.14
C GLY A 152 -9.61 -13.52 19.04
N LYS A 153 -9.93 -13.28 17.76
CA LYS A 153 -9.39 -14.04 16.62
C LYS A 153 -8.15 -13.41 16.01
N GLY A 154 -7.84 -12.18 16.37
CA GLY A 154 -6.70 -11.41 15.84
C GLY A 154 -5.51 -11.32 16.77
N VAL A 155 -5.56 -11.92 17.97
CA VAL A 155 -4.47 -11.87 18.95
C VAL A 155 -3.20 -12.48 18.39
N GLY A 156 -2.10 -11.69 18.39
CA GLY A 156 -0.80 -12.13 17.87
C GLY A 156 -0.73 -12.29 16.35
N LEU A 157 -1.74 -11.85 15.60
CA LEU A 157 -1.74 -11.95 14.13
C LEU A 157 -1.11 -10.75 13.42
N LEU A 158 -0.79 -9.66 14.11
CA LEU A 158 -0.06 -8.54 13.52
C LEU A 158 1.36 -8.98 13.17
N PRO A 159 1.72 -9.09 11.87
CA PRO A 159 3.06 -9.52 11.49
C PRO A 159 4.00 -8.32 11.32
N THR A 160 5.30 -8.59 11.29
CA THR A 160 6.29 -7.68 10.73
C THR A 160 6.46 -7.94 9.23
N LEU A 161 7.07 -7.00 8.50
CA LEU A 161 7.44 -7.23 7.10
C LEU A 161 8.43 -8.40 6.97
N ASP A 162 9.33 -8.57 7.94
CA ASP A 162 10.24 -9.71 8.03
C ASP A 162 9.47 -11.05 8.17
N ASP A 163 8.46 -11.11 9.06
CA ASP A 163 7.59 -12.28 9.19
C ASP A 163 6.92 -12.63 7.85
N VAL A 164 6.43 -11.63 7.12
CA VAL A 164 5.78 -11.81 5.81
C VAL A 164 6.74 -12.37 4.77
N LEU A 165 7.89 -11.71 4.58
CA LEU A 165 8.87 -12.11 3.55
C LEU A 165 9.52 -13.47 3.86
N THR A 166 9.70 -13.80 5.14
CA THR A 166 10.14 -15.12 5.56
C THR A 166 9.09 -16.20 5.30
N ARG A 167 7.80 -15.90 5.55
CA ARG A 167 6.70 -16.87 5.37
C ARG A 167 6.43 -17.17 3.91
N PHE A 168 6.66 -16.21 3.01
CA PHE A 168 6.32 -16.28 1.59
C PHE A 168 7.53 -15.97 0.69
N PRO A 169 8.61 -16.76 0.71
CA PRO A 169 9.88 -16.43 0.04
C PRO A 169 9.77 -16.31 -1.49
N ASP A 170 8.78 -16.99 -2.10
CA ASP A 170 8.59 -17.02 -3.56
C ASP A 170 7.44 -16.12 -4.05
N LYS A 171 6.90 -15.27 -3.17
CA LYS A 171 5.77 -14.38 -3.49
C LYS A 171 6.21 -12.94 -3.67
N GLN A 172 5.35 -12.15 -4.32
CA GLN A 172 5.58 -10.73 -4.53
C GLN A 172 4.63 -9.89 -3.70
N PHE A 173 5.16 -8.79 -3.18
CA PHE A 173 4.43 -7.85 -2.33
C PHE A 173 4.59 -6.43 -2.83
N LEU A 174 3.49 -5.67 -2.80
CA LEU A 174 3.48 -4.22 -2.93
C LEU A 174 3.43 -3.63 -1.52
N VAL A 175 4.57 -3.17 -1.04
CA VAL A 175 4.72 -2.59 0.31
C VAL A 175 4.33 -1.12 0.26
N ASN A 176 3.24 -0.78 0.94
CA ASN A 176 2.67 0.54 0.98
C ASN A 176 3.08 1.28 2.26
N PHE A 177 4.00 2.24 2.12
CA PHE A 177 4.43 3.08 3.24
C PHE A 177 3.35 4.08 3.62
N LYS A 178 3.08 4.21 4.91
CA LYS A 178 2.03 5.10 5.42
C LYS A 178 2.53 6.50 5.75
N SER A 179 3.83 6.71 5.91
CA SER A 179 4.43 8.01 6.20
C SER A 179 5.33 8.52 5.06
N ARG A 180 5.98 9.66 5.29
CA ARG A 180 6.93 10.29 4.33
C ARG A 180 8.35 10.34 4.87
N ARG A 181 8.65 9.55 5.88
CA ARG A 181 9.95 9.62 6.56
C ARG A 181 11.02 8.92 5.73
N ALA A 182 12.16 9.61 5.53
CA ALA A 182 13.29 9.02 4.82
C ALA A 182 13.84 7.77 5.52
N GLU A 183 13.65 7.68 6.85
CA GLU A 183 14.05 6.52 7.66
C GLU A 183 13.38 5.22 7.22
N GLU A 184 12.21 5.29 6.60
CA GLU A 184 11.53 4.09 6.04
C GLU A 184 12.32 3.52 4.87
N GLY A 185 12.82 4.38 3.97
CA GLY A 185 13.70 3.95 2.89
C GLY A 185 15.02 3.36 3.40
N GLU A 186 15.63 3.98 4.42
CA GLU A 186 16.85 3.47 5.05
C GLU A 186 16.61 2.10 5.73
N ALA A 187 15.49 1.95 6.43
CA ALA A 187 15.12 0.70 7.08
C ALA A 187 14.84 -0.42 6.05
N LEU A 188 14.09 -0.12 4.98
CA LEU A 188 13.83 -1.10 3.93
C LEU A 188 15.13 -1.50 3.20
N ALA A 189 15.97 -0.53 2.84
CA ALA A 189 17.26 -0.82 2.21
C ALA A 189 18.13 -1.71 3.10
N SER A 190 18.14 -1.47 4.41
CA SER A 190 18.87 -2.28 5.39
C SER A 190 18.30 -3.71 5.48
N LEU A 191 16.97 -3.84 5.49
CA LEU A 191 16.29 -5.14 5.51
C LEU A 191 16.62 -5.96 4.25
N ILE A 192 16.55 -5.36 3.07
CA ILE A 192 16.86 -6.00 1.80
C ILE A 192 18.36 -6.34 1.71
N ALA A 193 19.25 -5.49 2.22
CA ALA A 193 20.69 -5.78 2.28
C ALA A 193 21.02 -6.98 3.16
N ALA A 194 20.29 -7.14 4.28
CA ALA A 194 20.42 -8.31 5.16
C ALA A 194 19.88 -9.61 4.50
N HIS A 195 18.90 -9.46 3.59
CA HIS A 195 18.23 -10.59 2.91
C HIS A 195 18.18 -10.37 1.39
N PRO A 196 19.29 -10.48 0.65
CA PRO A 196 19.35 -10.13 -0.78
C PRO A 196 18.32 -10.87 -1.66
N GLY A 197 17.86 -12.05 -1.25
CA GLY A 197 16.81 -12.81 -1.96
C GLY A 197 15.45 -12.11 -2.00
N TRP A 198 15.20 -11.16 -1.12
CA TRP A 198 13.92 -10.43 -1.06
C TRP A 198 13.83 -9.25 -2.02
N ARG A 199 14.95 -8.83 -2.65
CA ARG A 199 14.98 -7.68 -3.55
C ARG A 199 13.91 -7.74 -4.65
N ASN A 200 13.70 -8.90 -5.24
CA ASN A 200 12.71 -9.09 -6.31
C ASN A 200 11.29 -9.40 -5.79
N ALA A 201 11.16 -9.61 -4.50
CA ALA A 201 9.87 -9.88 -3.84
C ALA A 201 9.12 -8.59 -3.48
N VAL A 202 9.83 -7.46 -3.37
CA VAL A 202 9.27 -6.21 -2.83
C VAL A 202 9.18 -5.15 -3.92
N TRP A 203 7.97 -4.64 -4.14
CA TRP A 203 7.69 -3.37 -4.79
C TRP A 203 7.23 -2.38 -3.72
N SER A 204 7.61 -1.13 -3.82
CA SER A 204 7.25 -0.12 -2.83
C SER A 204 6.32 0.95 -3.40
N SER A 205 5.39 1.42 -2.58
CA SER A 205 4.52 2.55 -2.87
C SER A 205 4.29 3.40 -1.61
N TYR A 206 3.75 4.60 -1.80
CA TYR A 206 3.41 5.52 -0.71
C TYR A 206 1.92 5.83 -0.75
N GLY A 207 1.17 5.27 0.19
CA GLY A 207 -0.27 5.35 0.27
C GLY A 207 -0.82 6.72 0.62
N GLY A 208 -1.03 7.55 -0.39
CA GLY A 208 -1.59 8.89 -0.23
C GLY A 208 -0.60 9.93 0.30
N ALA A 209 0.68 9.57 0.48
CA ALA A 209 1.78 10.49 0.73
C ALA A 209 2.73 10.49 -0.48
N GLU A 210 3.30 11.64 -0.81
CA GLU A 210 4.39 11.69 -1.79
C GLU A 210 5.69 11.26 -1.13
N PRO A 211 6.47 10.36 -1.74
CA PRO A 211 7.77 9.97 -1.21
C PRO A 211 8.74 11.15 -1.24
N THR A 212 9.70 11.19 -0.33
CA THR A 212 10.83 12.10 -0.44
C THR A 212 11.80 11.58 -1.50
N GLU A 213 12.55 12.49 -2.19
CA GLU A 213 13.61 12.09 -3.13
C GLU A 213 14.58 11.10 -2.46
N LYS A 214 14.99 11.40 -1.22
CA LYS A 214 15.89 10.56 -0.46
C LYS A 214 15.33 9.15 -0.22
N SER A 215 14.02 9.02 0.04
CA SER A 215 13.38 7.70 0.21
C SER A 215 13.35 6.91 -1.11
N ILE A 216 13.13 7.59 -2.24
CA ILE A 216 13.15 6.97 -3.56
C ILE A 216 14.56 6.45 -3.88
N ASP A 217 15.58 7.29 -3.69
CA ASP A 217 16.99 6.95 -3.98
C ASP A 217 17.49 5.76 -3.16
N LEU A 218 16.99 5.59 -1.93
CA LEU A 218 17.38 4.48 -1.05
C LEU A 218 16.70 3.15 -1.42
N ILE A 219 15.55 3.18 -2.08
CA ILE A 219 14.78 1.99 -2.44
C ILE A 219 15.09 1.53 -3.87
N ALA A 220 15.46 2.45 -4.77
CA ALA A 220 15.80 2.18 -6.17
C ALA A 220 17.12 1.41 -6.31
#